data_0a17cb9276212e65d80a3a3b5a806199
#
_entry.id   0a17cb9276212e65d80a3a3b5a806199
#
_cell.length_a   1.000
_cell.length_b   1.000
_cell.length_c   1.000
_cell.angle_alpha   90.00
_cell.angle_beta   90.00
_cell.angle_gamma   90.00
#
_symmetry.space_group_name_H-M   'P 1'
#
loop_
_entity.id
_entity.type
_entity.pdbx_description
1 polymer ?
#
loop_
_entity_poly.entity_id
_entity_poly.type
_entity_poly.pdbx_seq_one_letter_code
_entity_poly.pdbx_strand_id
1 'polypeptide(L)'
;MAGRQLRMRMVTIEPGGVLGPIHDHKDRPGVVYVLQGTVTDHRNGVATDYGPGVGWPEDRNTTHWLENRGTMPAVEISVDIVKPE
;
A
#
# COMPACT_ATOMS: atom_id res chain seq x y z
N MET A 1 5.28 21.61 3.99
CA MET A 1 5.60 20.66 2.91
C MET A 1 6.05 21.35 1.62
N ALA A 2 7.01 22.21 1.70
CA ALA A 2 7.47 22.93 0.51
C ALA A 2 7.83 21.93 -0.62
N GLY A 3 7.29 22.16 -1.82
CA GLY A 3 7.52 21.32 -2.98
C GLY A 3 6.91 19.93 -2.92
N ARG A 4 5.94 19.67 -1.99
CA ARG A 4 5.30 18.38 -1.83
C ARG A 4 3.79 18.51 -1.82
N GLN A 5 3.11 17.41 -2.09
CA GLN A 5 1.64 17.32 -2.01
C GLN A 5 1.23 16.11 -1.19
N LEU A 6 0.16 16.25 -0.43
CA LEU A 6 -0.56 15.10 0.12
C LEU A 6 -1.46 14.54 -0.98
N ARG A 7 -1.43 13.22 -1.12
CA ARG A 7 -2.26 12.52 -2.09
C ARG A 7 -3.03 11.40 -1.41
N MET A 8 -4.33 11.30 -1.70
CA MET A 8 -5.16 10.20 -1.23
C MET A 8 -5.70 9.45 -2.43
N ARG A 9 -5.58 8.12 -2.41
CA ARG A 9 -6.09 7.26 -3.47
C ARG A 9 -6.83 6.08 -2.87
N MET A 10 -7.89 5.66 -3.56
CA MET A 10 -8.50 4.37 -3.31
C MET A 10 -7.94 3.38 -4.34
N VAL A 11 -7.37 2.30 -3.87
CA VAL A 11 -6.71 1.31 -4.71
C VAL A 11 -7.44 -0.02 -4.55
N THR A 12 -7.78 -0.63 -5.68
CA THR A 12 -8.41 -1.96 -5.70
C THR A 12 -7.41 -2.97 -6.26
N ILE A 13 -7.22 -4.07 -5.53
CA ILE A 13 -6.40 -5.19 -5.99
C ILE A 13 -7.35 -6.36 -6.22
N GLU A 14 -7.52 -6.76 -7.48
CA GLU A 14 -8.36 -7.89 -7.82
C GLU A 14 -7.80 -9.20 -7.27
N PRO A 15 -8.63 -10.25 -7.08
CA PRO A 15 -8.11 -11.56 -6.65
C PRO A 15 -6.98 -12.03 -7.57
N GLY A 16 -5.87 -12.41 -6.98
CA GLY A 16 -4.66 -12.80 -7.73
C GLY A 16 -3.84 -11.62 -8.23
N GLY A 17 -4.31 -10.39 -8.01
CA GLY A 17 -3.60 -9.19 -8.45
C GLY A 17 -2.40 -8.86 -7.57
N VAL A 18 -1.47 -8.09 -8.14
CA VAL A 18 -0.22 -7.70 -7.49
C VAL A 18 0.01 -6.21 -7.71
N LEU A 19 0.41 -5.51 -6.65
CA LEU A 19 1.00 -4.18 -6.74
C LEU A 19 2.51 -4.36 -6.61
N GLY A 20 3.16 -4.45 -7.74
CA GLY A 20 4.58 -4.70 -7.87
C GLY A 20 5.11 -4.20 -9.19
N PRO A 21 6.36 -4.51 -9.52
CA PRO A 21 7.29 -5.31 -8.71
C PRO A 21 7.64 -4.65 -7.39
N ILE A 22 8.55 -5.28 -6.63
CA ILE A 22 9.04 -4.71 -5.39
C ILE A 22 9.44 -3.25 -5.60
N HIS A 23 9.00 -2.39 -4.70
CA HIS A 23 9.22 -0.94 -4.80
C HIS A 23 9.47 -0.34 -3.43
N ASP A 24 10.01 0.87 -3.41
CA ASP A 24 10.27 1.59 -2.17
C ASP A 24 9.40 2.85 -2.06
N HIS A 25 9.38 3.42 -0.85
CA HIS A 25 8.66 4.64 -0.51
C HIS A 25 9.60 5.76 -0.09
N LYS A 26 10.83 5.73 -0.56
CA LYS A 26 11.86 6.70 -0.19
C LYS A 26 11.42 8.14 -0.44
N ASP A 27 10.79 8.40 -1.58
CA ASP A 27 10.35 9.72 -1.98
C ASP A 27 8.85 9.97 -1.79
N ARG A 28 8.12 8.96 -1.30
CA ARG A 28 6.66 9.06 -1.10
C ARG A 28 6.20 8.26 0.11
N PRO A 29 6.65 8.68 1.31
CA PRO A 29 6.18 8.04 2.53
C PRO A 29 4.68 8.25 2.70
N GLY A 30 4.01 7.31 3.35
CA GLY A 30 2.59 7.40 3.54
C GLY A 30 2.04 6.37 4.51
N VAL A 31 0.73 6.26 4.50
CA VAL A 31 -0.03 5.31 5.31
C VAL A 31 -1.12 4.66 4.46
N VAL A 32 -1.50 3.46 4.84
CA VAL A 32 -2.54 2.69 4.14
C VAL A 32 -3.56 2.19 5.15
N TYR A 33 -4.82 2.14 4.73
CA TYR A 33 -5.92 1.61 5.53
C TYR A 33 -6.78 0.69 4.66
N VAL A 34 -7.01 -0.54 5.12
CA VAL A 34 -7.80 -1.52 4.37
C VAL A 34 -9.29 -1.33 4.64
N LEU A 35 -10.08 -1.16 3.59
CA LEU A 35 -11.53 -1.06 3.67
C LEU A 35 -12.23 -2.40 3.49
N GLN A 36 -11.70 -3.25 2.60
CA GLN A 36 -12.35 -4.51 2.21
C GLN A 36 -11.30 -5.52 1.80
N GLY A 37 -11.58 -6.80 2.08
CA GLY A 37 -10.69 -7.89 1.67
C GLY A 37 -9.43 -7.95 2.51
N THR A 38 -8.44 -8.67 2.01
CA THR A 38 -7.15 -8.82 2.68
C THR A 38 -6.03 -8.47 1.72
N VAL A 39 -5.13 -7.61 2.19
CA VAL A 39 -3.92 -7.25 1.45
C VAL A 39 -2.75 -7.97 2.11
N THR A 40 -1.97 -8.71 1.31
CA THR A 40 -0.75 -9.36 1.78
C THR A 40 0.44 -8.49 1.42
N ASP A 41 1.17 -8.05 2.44
CA ASP A 41 2.34 -7.20 2.32
C ASP A 41 3.61 -8.04 2.47
N HIS A 42 4.51 -7.94 1.50
CA HIS A 42 5.79 -8.64 1.50
C HIS A 42 6.93 -7.67 1.77
N ARG A 43 7.55 -7.80 2.93
CA ARG A 43 8.72 -6.99 3.34
C ARG A 43 9.82 -7.92 3.84
N ASN A 44 11.02 -7.78 3.30
CA ASN A 44 12.20 -8.53 3.77
C ASN A 44 11.96 -10.04 3.81
N GLY A 45 11.24 -10.58 2.81
CA GLY A 45 10.92 -12.00 2.76
C GLY A 45 9.82 -12.44 3.72
N VAL A 46 9.17 -11.51 4.41
CA VAL A 46 8.07 -11.80 5.35
C VAL A 46 6.75 -11.34 4.74
N ALA A 47 5.77 -12.23 4.70
CA ALA A 47 4.42 -11.92 4.25
C ALA A 47 3.52 -11.69 5.45
N THR A 48 2.81 -10.54 5.44
CA THR A 48 1.87 -10.17 6.50
C THR A 48 0.52 -9.86 5.87
N ASP A 49 -0.55 -10.45 6.40
CA ASP A 49 -1.91 -10.21 5.92
C ASP A 49 -2.57 -9.11 6.75
N TYR A 50 -3.16 -8.13 6.06
CA TYR A 50 -3.90 -7.04 6.68
C TYR A 50 -5.34 -7.08 6.21
N GLY A 51 -6.27 -7.23 7.15
CA GLY A 51 -7.70 -7.25 6.87
C GLY A 51 -8.38 -5.90 7.04
N PRO A 52 -9.71 -5.85 6.85
CA PRO A 52 -10.47 -4.61 6.96
C PRO A 52 -10.31 -3.94 8.32
N GLY A 53 -10.18 -2.62 8.33
CA GLY A 53 -10.03 -1.84 9.55
C GLY A 53 -8.60 -1.74 10.06
N VAL A 54 -7.63 -2.29 9.34
CA VAL A 54 -6.22 -2.26 9.74
C VAL A 54 -5.46 -1.29 8.86
N GLY A 55 -4.65 -0.44 9.49
CA GLY A 55 -3.76 0.47 8.79
C GLY A 55 -2.31 0.16 9.10
N TRP A 56 -1.42 0.58 8.20
CA TRP A 56 0.03 0.47 8.41
C TRP A 56 0.77 1.62 7.74
N PRO A 57 1.97 1.96 8.25
CA PRO A 57 2.80 2.97 7.59
C PRO A 57 3.61 2.37 6.45
N GLU A 58 3.85 3.20 5.44
CA GLU A 58 4.79 2.95 4.37
C GLU A 58 5.79 4.10 4.40
N ASP A 59 6.72 4.03 5.34
CA ASP A 59 7.68 5.10 5.57
C ASP A 59 8.81 5.10 4.53
N ARG A 60 9.74 6.03 4.68
CA ARG A 60 10.86 6.18 3.74
C ARG A 60 11.76 4.95 3.64
N ASN A 61 11.73 4.08 4.64
CA ASN A 61 12.56 2.87 4.70
C ASN A 61 11.79 1.63 4.23
N THR A 62 10.55 1.79 3.78
CA THR A 62 9.73 0.66 3.34
C THR A 62 10.09 0.27 1.92
N THR A 63 10.47 -0.98 1.74
CA THR A 63 10.64 -1.63 0.44
C THR A 63 9.78 -2.88 0.45
N HIS A 64 8.81 -2.96 -0.46
CA HIS A 64 7.81 -4.02 -0.41
C HIS A 64 7.09 -4.24 -1.73
N TRP A 65 6.22 -5.24 -1.74
CA TRP A 65 5.20 -5.43 -2.76
C TRP A 65 3.95 -6.02 -2.10
N LEU A 66 2.80 -5.82 -2.72
CA LEU A 66 1.50 -6.22 -2.19
C LEU A 66 0.82 -7.20 -3.15
N GLU A 67 -0.02 -8.08 -2.59
CA GLU A 67 -0.86 -8.95 -3.40
C GLU A 67 -2.19 -9.21 -2.72
N ASN A 68 -3.16 -9.65 -3.51
CA ASN A 68 -4.43 -10.16 -3.01
C ASN A 68 -4.49 -11.67 -3.27
N ARG A 69 -4.30 -12.46 -2.21
CA ARG A 69 -4.39 -13.93 -2.25
C ARG A 69 -5.81 -14.43 -2.02
N GLY A 70 -6.75 -13.54 -1.76
CA GLY A 70 -8.12 -13.89 -1.45
C GLY A 70 -8.97 -14.15 -2.68
N THR A 71 -10.27 -14.30 -2.46
CA THR A 71 -11.25 -14.61 -3.50
C THR A 71 -12.15 -13.43 -3.82
N MET A 72 -11.98 -12.30 -3.12
CA MET A 72 -12.73 -11.08 -3.35
C MET A 72 -11.78 -9.91 -3.56
N PRO A 73 -12.21 -8.83 -4.23
CA PRO A 73 -11.38 -7.64 -4.38
C PRO A 73 -10.96 -7.08 -3.03
N ALA A 74 -9.69 -6.69 -2.93
CA ALA A 74 -9.18 -5.96 -1.76
C ALA A 74 -9.16 -4.48 -2.10
N VAL A 75 -9.68 -3.65 -1.19
CA VAL A 75 -9.77 -2.21 -1.38
C VAL A 75 -9.03 -1.52 -0.24
N GLU A 76 -8.11 -0.64 -0.58
CA GLU A 76 -7.38 0.13 0.40
C GLU A 76 -7.42 1.63 0.09
N ILE A 77 -7.31 2.45 1.13
CA ILE A 77 -7.06 3.87 1.01
C ILE A 77 -5.58 4.09 1.28
N SER A 78 -4.90 4.73 0.34
CA SER A 78 -3.48 5.05 0.44
C SER A 78 -3.32 6.57 0.48
N VAL A 79 -2.65 7.07 1.51
CA VAL A 79 -2.31 8.49 1.63
C VAL A 79 -0.80 8.60 1.64
N ASP A 80 -0.25 9.35 0.70
CA ASP A 80 1.19 9.53 0.61
C ASP A 80 1.55 10.99 0.33
N ILE A 81 2.84 11.29 0.53
CA ILE A 81 3.41 12.59 0.22
C ILE A 81 4.22 12.42 -1.06
N VAL A 82 3.87 13.19 -2.09
CA VAL A 82 4.50 13.08 -3.41
C VAL A 82 5.05 14.41 -3.88
N LYS A 83 6.02 14.36 -4.79
CA LYS A 83 6.47 15.54 -5.50
C LYS A 83 5.48 15.86 -6.61
N PRO A 84 5.01 17.10 -6.75
CA PRO A 84 4.21 17.49 -7.91
C PRO A 84 5.08 17.43 -9.16
N GLU A 85 4.46 17.10 -10.25
CA GLU A 85 5.13 17.13 -11.58
C GLU A 85 5.34 18.54 -12.08
#